data_61a43648ad7b24133f42705f8a86f02e
#
_entry.id   61a43648ad7b24133f42705f8a86f02e
#
_cell.length_a   1.000
_cell.length_b   1.000
_cell.length_c   1.000
_cell.angle_alpha   90.00
_cell.angle_beta   90.00
_cell.angle_gamma   90.00
#
_symmetry.space_group_name_H-M   'P 1'
#
loop_
_entity.id
_entity.type
_entity.pdbx_description
1 polymer ?
#
loop_
_entity_poly.entity_id
_entity_poly.type
_entity_poly.pdbx_seq_one_letter_code
_entity_poly.pdbx_strand_id
1 'polypeptide(L)'
;MVEELSSIISSDLADLDALMHELSATSFCNEELLKNALNDANVQVYVIRDEGHIVATGTLCIKHTLEFPIADIESVVVSSKCRGRGYGKELMTAMIEAAKKMNVHHIQLTSHAGRVAANGLYRGLGFVRYETNCYRLLLKG
;
A
#
# COMPACT_ATOMS: atom_id res chain seq x y z
N MET A 1 -5.13 -5.97 13.75
CA MET A 1 -5.72 -6.87 12.74
C MET A 1 -5.94 -6.11 11.43
N VAL A 2 -5.53 -6.70 10.33
CA VAL A 2 -5.67 -6.10 8.99
C VAL A 2 -7.08 -6.34 8.47
N GLU A 3 -7.68 -5.31 7.89
CA GLU A 3 -8.96 -5.43 7.20
C GLU A 3 -8.89 -4.78 5.82
N GLU A 4 -9.68 -5.31 4.89
CA GLU A 4 -9.87 -4.65 3.61
C GLU A 4 -10.91 -3.53 3.78
N LEU A 5 -10.56 -2.33 3.35
CA LEU A 5 -11.45 -1.17 3.45
C LEU A 5 -12.44 -1.20 2.31
N SER A 6 -13.73 -1.44 2.60
CA SER A 6 -14.78 -1.50 1.60
C SER A 6 -15.75 -0.32 1.70
N SER A 7 -15.87 0.26 2.89
CA SER A 7 -16.65 1.47 3.14
C SER A 7 -15.93 2.30 4.19
N ILE A 8 -16.26 3.58 4.26
CA ILE A 8 -15.57 4.51 5.15
C ILE A 8 -16.49 5.02 6.24
N ILE A 9 -15.92 5.25 7.42
CA ILE A 9 -16.55 5.97 8.51
C ILE A 9 -15.95 7.37 8.61
N SER A 10 -16.57 8.24 9.42
CA SER A 10 -16.33 9.68 9.40
C SER A 10 -14.87 10.13 9.54
N SER A 11 -14.04 9.42 10.27
CA SER A 11 -12.63 9.81 10.47
C SER A 11 -11.67 9.22 9.44
N ASP A 12 -12.13 8.29 8.61
CA ASP A 12 -11.24 7.51 7.72
C ASP A 12 -10.51 8.37 6.70
N LEU A 13 -11.21 9.30 6.06
CA LEU A 13 -10.58 10.16 5.07
C LEU A 13 -9.47 11.01 5.68
N ALA A 14 -9.73 11.60 6.85
CA ALA A 14 -8.73 12.42 7.53
C ALA A 14 -7.54 11.58 7.98
N ASP A 15 -7.77 10.37 8.48
CA ASP A 15 -6.72 9.45 8.89
C ASP A 15 -5.84 9.06 7.71
N LEU A 16 -6.45 8.70 6.58
CA LEU A 16 -5.71 8.30 5.37
C LEU A 16 -4.92 9.47 4.78
N ASP A 17 -5.50 10.68 4.77
CA ASP A 17 -4.80 11.87 4.30
C ASP A 17 -3.57 12.16 5.17
N ALA A 18 -3.72 12.05 6.49
CA ALA A 18 -2.59 12.23 7.40
C ALA A 18 -1.48 11.21 7.16
N LEU A 19 -1.84 9.95 6.90
CA LEU A 19 -0.86 8.90 6.57
C LEU A 19 -0.14 9.20 5.26
N MET A 20 -0.86 9.67 4.25
CA MET A 20 -0.25 10.04 2.96
C MET A 20 0.76 11.18 3.15
N HIS A 21 0.47 12.16 4.01
CA HIS A 21 1.42 13.23 4.33
C HIS A 21 2.68 12.70 5.03
N GLU A 22 2.56 11.63 5.82
CA GLU A 22 3.73 10.97 6.40
C GLU A 22 4.53 10.19 5.36
N LEU A 23 3.88 9.71 4.32
CA LEU A 23 4.54 8.95 3.25
C LEU A 23 5.46 9.82 2.41
N SER A 24 4.98 10.99 2.00
CA SER A 24 5.80 11.97 1.29
C SER A 24 5.20 13.38 1.42
N ALA A 25 6.04 14.40 1.20
CA ALA A 25 5.63 15.80 1.28
C ALA A 25 4.58 16.19 0.22
N THR A 26 4.50 15.44 -0.88
CA THR A 26 3.56 15.71 -1.98
C THR A 26 2.38 14.74 -2.04
N SER A 27 2.35 13.74 -1.15
CA SER A 27 1.28 12.76 -1.12
C SER A 27 0.10 13.26 -0.30
N PHE A 28 -1.10 12.93 -0.76
CA PHE A 28 -2.34 13.29 -0.06
C PHE A 28 -3.44 12.29 -0.46
N CYS A 29 -4.52 12.30 0.30
CA CYS A 29 -5.73 11.55 -0.04
C CYS A 29 -6.92 12.48 0.09
N ASN A 30 -7.79 12.49 -0.91
CA ASN A 30 -9.05 13.21 -0.86
C ASN A 30 -10.22 12.27 -1.14
N GLU A 31 -11.45 12.78 -1.05
CA GLU A 31 -12.65 11.97 -1.22
C GLU A 31 -12.71 11.32 -2.60
N GLU A 32 -12.38 12.07 -3.65
CA GLU A 32 -12.41 11.56 -5.01
C GLU A 32 -11.42 10.41 -5.22
N LEU A 33 -10.17 10.59 -4.77
CA LEU A 33 -9.13 9.56 -4.88
C LEU A 33 -9.53 8.31 -4.10
N LEU A 34 -10.06 8.47 -2.91
CA LEU A 34 -10.49 7.35 -2.09
C LEU A 34 -11.65 6.59 -2.72
N LYS A 35 -12.65 7.30 -3.22
CA LYS A 35 -13.78 6.67 -3.91
C LYS A 35 -13.34 5.92 -5.16
N ASN A 36 -12.44 6.50 -5.95
CA ASN A 36 -11.92 5.83 -7.13
C ASN A 36 -11.23 4.53 -6.78
N ALA A 37 -10.41 4.53 -5.74
CA ALA A 37 -9.73 3.31 -5.28
C ALA A 37 -10.73 2.26 -4.79
N LEU A 38 -11.68 2.65 -3.96
CA LEU A 38 -12.64 1.70 -3.38
C LEU A 38 -13.63 1.13 -4.42
N ASN A 39 -13.87 1.85 -5.51
CA ASN A 39 -14.79 1.40 -6.56
C ASN A 39 -14.09 0.62 -7.69
N ASP A 40 -12.77 0.53 -7.66
CA ASP A 40 -12.02 -0.20 -8.68
C ASP A 40 -11.90 -1.67 -8.28
N ALA A 41 -12.42 -2.58 -9.11
CA ALA A 41 -12.40 -4.02 -8.85
C ALA A 41 -10.98 -4.60 -8.78
N ASN A 42 -10.00 -3.92 -9.37
CA ASN A 42 -8.60 -4.34 -9.37
C ASN A 42 -7.77 -3.69 -8.28
N VAL A 43 -8.38 -2.96 -7.37
CA VAL A 43 -7.72 -2.26 -6.28
C VAL A 43 -8.31 -2.68 -4.95
N GLN A 44 -7.45 -3.04 -4.02
CA GLN A 44 -7.85 -3.35 -2.63
C GLN A 44 -7.03 -2.48 -1.69
N VAL A 45 -7.71 -1.76 -0.83
CA VAL A 45 -7.08 -0.93 0.20
C VAL A 45 -7.15 -1.69 1.52
N TYR A 46 -6.01 -1.88 2.15
CA TYR A 46 -5.91 -2.57 3.44
C TYR A 46 -5.53 -1.58 4.53
N VAL A 47 -6.11 -1.75 5.70
CA VAL A 47 -5.87 -0.86 6.84
C VAL A 47 -5.73 -1.64 8.13
N ILE A 48 -5.07 -1.02 9.10
CA ILE A 48 -5.07 -1.44 10.50
C ILE A 48 -5.63 -0.28 11.31
N ARG A 49 -6.56 -0.60 12.21
CA ARG A 49 -7.16 0.38 13.11
C ARG A 49 -6.62 0.21 14.53
N ASP A 50 -6.47 1.31 15.21
CA ASP A 50 -6.17 1.36 16.63
C ASP A 50 -7.09 2.41 17.24
N GLU A 51 -7.88 1.99 18.24
CA GLU A 51 -8.88 2.85 18.90
C GLU A 51 -9.82 3.54 17.88
N GLY A 52 -10.23 2.82 16.84
CA GLY A 52 -11.16 3.30 15.83
C GLY A 52 -10.54 4.14 14.72
N HIS A 53 -9.26 4.50 14.82
CA HIS A 53 -8.54 5.28 13.82
C HIS A 53 -7.67 4.40 12.94
N ILE A 54 -7.56 4.75 11.66
CA ILE A 54 -6.64 4.06 10.75
C ILE A 54 -5.23 4.55 11.05
N VAL A 55 -4.37 3.61 11.43
CA VAL A 55 -2.98 3.90 11.80
C VAL A 55 -1.97 3.31 10.83
N ALA A 56 -2.42 2.48 9.90
CA ALA A 56 -1.56 1.91 8.87
C ALA A 56 -2.40 1.58 7.65
N THR A 57 -1.81 1.69 6.46
CA THR A 57 -2.50 1.37 5.21
C THR A 57 -1.52 0.91 4.16
N GLY A 58 -2.04 0.16 3.19
CA GLY A 58 -1.34 -0.24 1.98
C GLY A 58 -2.36 -0.59 0.91
N THR A 59 -1.99 -0.43 -0.34
CA THR A 59 -2.88 -0.68 -1.48
C THR A 59 -2.31 -1.78 -2.36
N LEU A 60 -3.16 -2.72 -2.72
CA LEU A 60 -2.83 -3.80 -3.64
C LEU A 60 -3.56 -3.54 -4.96
N CYS A 61 -2.80 -3.43 -6.04
CA CYS A 61 -3.35 -3.18 -7.38
C CYS A 61 -3.04 -4.36 -8.28
N ILE A 62 -4.06 -4.88 -8.98
CA ILE A 62 -3.88 -5.98 -9.92
C ILE A 62 -3.85 -5.40 -11.32
N LYS A 63 -2.79 -5.72 -12.08
CA LYS A 63 -2.63 -5.29 -13.46
C LYS A 63 -2.72 -6.49 -14.40
N HIS A 64 -3.54 -6.37 -15.41
CA HIS A 64 -3.63 -7.35 -16.50
C HIS A 64 -2.80 -6.83 -17.68
N THR A 65 -1.87 -7.66 -18.15
CA THR A 65 -1.02 -7.35 -19.29
C THR A 65 -1.25 -8.39 -20.38
N LEU A 66 -0.55 -8.29 -21.49
CA LEU A 66 -0.63 -9.32 -22.54
C LEU A 66 0.10 -10.61 -22.15
N GLU A 67 0.90 -10.57 -21.09
CA GLU A 67 1.63 -11.74 -20.63
C GLU A 67 0.89 -12.44 -19.48
N PHE A 68 1.02 -11.92 -18.28
CA PHE A 68 0.43 -12.51 -17.08
C PHE A 68 -0.03 -11.40 -16.14
N PRO A 69 -1.01 -11.67 -15.28
CA PRO A 69 -1.40 -10.67 -14.28
C PRO A 69 -0.31 -10.51 -13.22
N ILE A 70 -0.09 -9.28 -12.80
CA ILE A 70 0.84 -8.95 -11.74
C ILE A 70 0.16 -8.07 -10.69
N ALA A 71 0.69 -8.08 -9.49
CA ALA A 71 0.22 -7.21 -8.42
C ALA A 71 1.28 -6.16 -8.10
N ASP A 72 0.84 -4.91 -7.93
CA ASP A 72 1.66 -3.85 -7.38
C ASP A 72 1.19 -3.53 -5.97
N ILE A 73 2.12 -3.34 -5.06
CA ILE A 73 1.82 -2.82 -3.72
C ILE A 73 2.26 -1.37 -3.68
N GLU A 74 1.34 -0.50 -3.30
CA GLU A 74 1.51 0.95 -3.33
C GLU A 74 1.16 1.58 -1.99
N SER A 75 1.79 2.72 -1.71
CA SER A 75 1.42 3.61 -0.60
C SER A 75 1.36 2.92 0.75
N VAL A 76 2.36 2.09 1.06
CA VAL A 76 2.45 1.43 2.37
C VAL A 76 3.01 2.41 3.39
N VAL A 77 2.24 2.67 4.44
CA VAL A 77 2.67 3.58 5.50
C VAL A 77 2.07 3.16 6.85
N VAL A 78 2.88 3.26 7.88
CA VAL A 78 2.46 3.09 9.28
C VAL A 78 2.66 4.42 9.97
N SER A 79 1.66 4.85 10.75
CA SER A 79 1.77 6.09 11.52
C SER A 79 3.04 6.09 12.37
N SER A 80 3.73 7.23 12.41
CA SER A 80 4.93 7.39 13.21
C SER A 80 4.71 7.08 14.70
N LYS A 81 3.48 7.26 15.17
CA LYS A 81 3.09 6.96 16.56
C LYS A 81 2.95 5.46 16.84
N CYS A 82 2.87 4.64 15.80
CA CYS A 82 2.59 3.20 15.91
C CYS A 82 3.70 2.31 15.37
N ARG A 83 4.84 2.88 15.03
CA ARG A 83 5.99 2.11 14.52
C ARG A 83 6.56 1.20 15.60
N GLY A 84 7.18 0.10 15.16
CA GLY A 84 7.76 -0.88 16.08
C GLY A 84 6.76 -1.88 16.66
N ARG A 85 5.51 -1.89 16.19
CA ARG A 85 4.47 -2.82 16.65
C ARG A 85 4.20 -3.96 15.67
N GLY A 86 4.94 -4.05 14.57
CA GLY A 86 4.77 -5.09 13.56
C GLY A 86 3.63 -4.85 12.57
N TYR A 87 3.05 -3.66 12.53
CA TYR A 87 1.92 -3.36 11.65
C TYR A 87 2.28 -3.42 10.17
N GLY A 88 3.48 -2.95 9.81
CA GLY A 88 3.95 -3.06 8.43
C GLY A 88 4.03 -4.50 7.96
N LYS A 89 4.55 -5.38 8.79
CA LYS A 89 4.64 -6.81 8.48
C LYS A 89 3.25 -7.44 8.36
N GLU A 90 2.33 -7.09 9.26
CA GLU A 90 0.95 -7.59 9.20
C GLU A 90 0.26 -7.17 7.89
N LEU A 91 0.39 -5.89 7.52
CA LEU A 91 -0.17 -5.38 6.26
C LEU A 91 0.40 -6.11 5.06
N MET A 92 1.72 -6.19 4.97
CA MET A 92 2.38 -6.84 3.85
C MET A 92 2.00 -8.30 3.74
N THR A 93 1.95 -9.01 4.86
CA THR A 93 1.56 -10.42 4.89
C THR A 93 0.13 -10.60 4.37
N ALA A 94 -0.81 -9.75 4.80
CA ALA A 94 -2.20 -9.81 4.33
C ALA A 94 -2.29 -9.55 2.82
N MET A 95 -1.56 -8.57 2.30
CA MET A 95 -1.57 -8.25 0.87
C MET A 95 -0.93 -9.36 0.04
N ILE A 96 0.15 -9.96 0.53
CA ILE A 96 0.79 -11.10 -0.15
C ILE A 96 -0.18 -12.28 -0.23
N GLU A 97 -0.87 -12.60 0.85
CA GLU A 97 -1.84 -13.68 0.87
C GLU A 97 -3.03 -13.41 -0.07
N ALA A 98 -3.50 -12.16 -0.11
CA ALA A 98 -4.56 -11.76 -1.04
C ALA A 98 -4.10 -11.91 -2.50
N ALA A 99 -2.88 -11.49 -2.81
CA ALA A 99 -2.32 -11.62 -4.15
C ALA A 99 -2.18 -13.08 -4.58
N LYS A 100 -1.75 -13.96 -3.66
CA LYS A 100 -1.68 -15.40 -3.93
C LYS A 100 -3.04 -15.98 -4.35
N LYS A 101 -4.11 -15.55 -3.69
CA LYS A 101 -5.47 -15.99 -4.01
C LYS A 101 -5.95 -15.49 -5.36
N MET A 102 -5.39 -14.40 -5.85
CA MET A 102 -5.73 -13.82 -7.15
C MET A 102 -4.92 -14.44 -8.30
N ASN A 103 -4.04 -15.38 -7.99
CA ASN A 103 -3.29 -16.14 -8.98
C ASN A 103 -2.40 -15.26 -9.87
N VAL A 104 -1.82 -14.21 -9.30
CA VAL A 104 -0.88 -13.35 -10.03
C VAL A 104 0.48 -14.03 -10.16
N HIS A 105 1.22 -13.65 -11.19
CA HIS A 105 2.55 -14.21 -11.45
C HIS A 105 3.57 -13.75 -10.40
N HIS A 106 3.56 -12.47 -10.07
CA HIS A 106 4.45 -11.91 -9.05
C HIS A 106 3.88 -10.62 -8.47
N ILE A 107 4.49 -10.19 -7.37
CA ILE A 107 4.18 -8.93 -6.70
C ILE A 107 5.40 -8.04 -6.84
N GLN A 108 5.20 -6.77 -7.19
CA GLN A 108 6.28 -5.80 -7.24
C GLN A 108 5.92 -4.55 -6.46
N LEU A 109 6.93 -3.85 -6.02
CA LEU A 109 6.79 -2.56 -5.36
C LEU A 109 8.05 -1.74 -5.61
N THR A 110 7.93 -0.43 -5.45
CA THR A 110 9.07 0.47 -5.46
C THR A 110 9.23 1.08 -4.08
N SER A 111 10.47 1.30 -3.67
CA SER A 111 10.78 1.90 -2.37
C SER A 111 12.04 2.72 -2.50
N HIS A 112 12.01 3.93 -1.95
CA HIS A 112 13.18 4.79 -1.93
C HIS A 112 14.31 4.11 -1.13
N ALA A 113 15.53 4.17 -1.65
CA ALA A 113 16.69 3.51 -1.03
C ALA A 113 16.94 3.96 0.42
N GLY A 114 16.60 5.21 0.74
CA GLY A 114 16.75 5.76 2.08
C GLY A 114 15.79 5.20 3.13
N ARG A 115 14.75 4.49 2.72
CA ARG A 115 13.79 3.85 3.63
C ARG A 115 14.33 2.51 4.13
N VAL A 116 15.34 2.58 5.01
CA VAL A 116 16.10 1.40 5.45
C VAL A 116 15.22 0.36 6.13
N ALA A 117 14.35 0.78 7.04
CA ALA A 117 13.47 -0.14 7.78
C ALA A 117 12.47 -0.83 6.85
N ALA A 118 11.85 -0.07 5.93
CA ALA A 118 10.90 -0.63 4.97
C ALA A 118 11.58 -1.62 4.02
N ASN A 119 12.74 -1.26 3.49
CA ASN A 119 13.49 -2.15 2.61
C ASN A 119 13.93 -3.43 3.32
N GLY A 120 14.31 -3.32 4.59
CA GLY A 120 14.64 -4.48 5.43
C GLY A 120 13.44 -5.40 5.61
N LEU A 121 12.25 -4.83 5.84
CA LEU A 121 11.02 -5.59 5.95
C LEU A 121 10.72 -6.35 4.66
N TYR A 122 10.82 -5.69 3.50
CA TYR A 122 10.54 -6.32 2.22
C TYR A 122 11.47 -7.49 1.94
N ARG A 123 12.77 -7.31 2.18
CA ARG A 123 13.74 -8.41 2.04
C ARG A 123 13.42 -9.57 2.99
N GLY A 124 13.05 -9.27 4.22
CA GLY A 124 12.66 -10.28 5.20
C GLY A 124 11.43 -11.08 4.80
N LEU A 125 10.56 -10.50 3.99
CA LEU A 125 9.35 -11.16 3.46
C LEU A 125 9.61 -11.94 2.16
N GLY A 126 10.85 -11.93 1.65
CA GLY A 126 11.21 -12.67 0.45
C GLY A 126 11.24 -11.83 -0.84
N PHE A 127 11.02 -10.52 -0.75
CA PHE A 127 11.20 -9.66 -1.91
C PHE A 127 12.69 -9.55 -2.25
N VAL A 128 12.98 -9.61 -3.52
CA VAL A 128 14.36 -9.49 -4.03
C VAL A 128 14.43 -8.22 -4.87
N ARG A 129 15.53 -7.49 -4.74
CA ARG A 129 15.77 -6.34 -5.59
C ARG A 129 15.83 -6.79 -7.05
N TYR A 130 14.95 -6.21 -7.88
CA TYR A 130 14.89 -6.56 -9.30
C TYR A 130 15.80 -5.64 -10.11
N GLU A 131 16.68 -6.24 -10.91
CA GLU A 131 17.66 -5.51 -11.71
C GLU A 131 16.99 -4.95 -12.97
N THR A 132 16.40 -3.78 -12.84
CA THR A 132 15.72 -3.06 -13.91
C THR A 132 15.68 -1.57 -13.59
N ASN A 133 15.42 -0.76 -14.60
CA ASN A 133 15.25 0.68 -14.40
C ASN A 133 13.77 1.02 -14.34
N CYS A 134 13.41 1.89 -13.40
CA CYS A 134 12.07 2.45 -13.32
C CYS A 134 12.11 3.87 -13.87
N TYR A 135 11.27 4.15 -14.88
CA TYR A 135 11.19 5.49 -15.47
C TYR A 135 9.86 6.12 -15.15
N ARG A 136 9.86 7.43 -14.91
CA ARG A 136 8.65 8.20 -14.67
C ARG A 136 8.63 9.41 -15.59
N LEU A 137 7.53 9.61 -16.31
CA LEU A 137 7.24 10.84 -17.03
C LEU A 137 6.11 11.55 -16.29
N LEU A 138 6.40 12.69 -15.70
CA LEU A 138 5.41 13.43 -14.93
C LEU A 138 4.51 14.21 -15.91
N LEU A 139 3.19 13.94 -15.86
CA LEU A 139 2.21 14.57 -16.74
C LEU A 139 1.50 15.76 -16.10
N LYS A 140 1.53 15.85 -14.76
CA LYS A 140 0.93 16.96 -14.01
C LYS A 140 1.91 17.46 -12.98
N GLY A 141 1.98 18.74 -12.80
CA GLY A 141 2.95 19.44 -11.99
C GLY A 141 2.93 19.25 -10.50
#